data_21de586d1ec6b6beff9a2711f915d55e
#
_entry.id   21de586d1ec6b6beff9a2711f915d55e
#
_cell.length_a   1.000
_cell.length_b   1.000
_cell.length_c   1.000
_cell.angle_alpha   90.00
_cell.angle_beta   90.00
_cell.angle_gamma   90.00
#
_symmetry.space_group_name_H-M   'P 1'
#
loop_
_entity.id
_entity.type
_entity.pdbx_description
1 polymer ?
#
loop_
_entity_poly.entity_id
_entity_poly.type
_entity_poly.pdbx_seq_one_letter_code
_entity_poly.pdbx_strand_id
1 'polypeptide(L)'
;MAYFSYMRISTKEERQKQKYARQQKALEQYAKENNIIYSVSYMEDESGKSFENRKEWQKLEALAREGDTIVFKDISRFTREALNGYDKYMSLMKKGIELVFIDNPTVSTGYIKELLHVAEQQDLVAQVSLESTVKLLLIVELNRAEQERLTFPNVLRMARLPLARS
;
A
#
# COMPACT_ATOMS: atom_id res chain seq x y z
N MET A 1 -10.66 -13.24 13.44
CA MET A 1 -9.57 -12.32 13.03
C MET A 1 -8.61 -13.07 12.13
N ALA A 2 -8.63 -12.79 10.86
CA ALA A 2 -7.80 -13.46 9.87
C ALA A 2 -6.72 -12.50 9.34
N TYR A 3 -5.59 -13.06 8.92
CA TYR A 3 -4.52 -12.33 8.25
C TYR A 3 -4.43 -12.81 6.81
N PHE A 4 -4.37 -11.87 5.87
CA PHE A 4 -4.20 -12.13 4.46
C PHE A 4 -2.92 -11.44 3.98
N SER A 5 -2.18 -12.09 3.09
CA SER A 5 -1.09 -11.43 2.39
C SER A 5 -1.49 -11.13 0.96
N TYR A 6 -1.02 -10.02 0.43
CA TYR A 6 -1.30 -9.62 -0.93
C TYR A 6 -0.02 -9.19 -1.64
N MET A 7 0.26 -9.86 -2.75
CA MET A 7 1.39 -9.55 -3.62
C MET A 7 0.86 -9.16 -4.99
N ARG A 8 1.55 -8.24 -5.62
CA ARG A 8 1.24 -7.84 -6.99
C ARG A 8 2.52 -7.83 -7.80
N ILE A 9 2.50 -8.60 -8.88
CA ILE A 9 3.64 -8.79 -9.77
C ILE A 9 3.17 -8.78 -11.21
N SER A 10 4.11 -8.46 -12.13
CA SER A 10 3.94 -8.72 -13.55
C SER A 10 4.85 -9.90 -13.91
N THR A 11 4.31 -10.95 -14.51
CA THR A 11 5.04 -12.20 -14.79
C THR A 11 5.88 -12.16 -16.04
N LYS A 12 5.87 -11.07 -16.79
CA LYS A 12 6.43 -11.00 -18.15
C LYS A 12 7.95 -10.89 -18.25
N GLU A 13 8.67 -10.68 -17.14
CA GLU A 13 10.13 -10.48 -17.16
C GLU A 13 10.82 -11.16 -15.97
N GLU A 14 12.09 -11.58 -16.14
CA GLU A 14 12.89 -12.18 -15.06
C GLU A 14 13.06 -11.28 -13.84
N ARG A 15 13.09 -9.96 -14.04
CA ARG A 15 13.11 -8.98 -12.94
C ARG A 15 11.92 -9.13 -12.02
N GLN A 16 10.80 -9.62 -12.53
CA GLN A 16 9.57 -9.80 -11.74
C GLN A 16 9.67 -11.01 -10.81
N LYS A 17 10.43 -12.03 -11.17
CA LYS A 17 10.69 -13.17 -10.29
C LYS A 17 11.45 -12.74 -9.04
N GLN A 18 12.43 -11.84 -9.19
CA GLN A 18 13.17 -11.28 -8.05
C GLN A 18 12.28 -10.42 -7.16
N LYS A 19 11.42 -9.58 -7.76
CA LYS A 19 10.46 -8.75 -7.01
C LYS A 19 9.45 -9.62 -6.26
N TYR A 20 9.00 -10.70 -6.89
CA TYR A 20 8.13 -11.68 -6.24
C TYR A 20 8.81 -12.30 -5.03
N ALA A 21 10.03 -12.80 -5.19
CA ALA A 21 10.79 -13.43 -4.12
C ALA A 21 11.01 -12.46 -2.95
N ARG A 22 11.27 -11.18 -3.23
CA ARG A 22 11.44 -10.15 -2.19
C ARG A 22 10.14 -9.90 -1.43
N GLN A 23 9.01 -9.82 -2.13
CA GLN A 23 7.71 -9.66 -1.49
C GLN A 23 7.38 -10.86 -0.61
N GLN A 24 7.55 -12.06 -1.15
CA GLN A 24 7.28 -13.30 -0.43
C GLN A 24 8.13 -13.40 0.84
N LYS A 25 9.44 -13.14 0.72
CA LYS A 25 10.35 -13.16 1.85
C LYS A 25 9.96 -12.15 2.93
N ALA A 26 9.62 -10.92 2.54
CA ALA A 26 9.20 -9.88 3.47
C ALA A 26 7.92 -10.26 4.20
N LEU A 27 6.94 -10.82 3.49
CA LEU A 27 5.67 -11.26 4.06
C LEU A 27 5.86 -12.44 5.02
N GLU A 28 6.69 -13.40 4.66
CA GLU A 28 7.02 -14.56 5.51
C GLU A 28 7.75 -14.13 6.79
N GLN A 29 8.71 -13.22 6.66
CA GLN A 29 9.45 -12.68 7.80
C GLN A 29 8.52 -11.90 8.74
N TYR A 30 7.63 -11.08 8.20
CA TYR A 30 6.63 -10.36 8.99
C TYR A 30 5.75 -11.33 9.77
N ALA A 31 5.27 -12.39 9.13
CA ALA A 31 4.44 -13.41 9.77
C ALA A 31 5.19 -14.09 10.92
N LYS A 32 6.45 -14.43 10.70
CA LYS A 32 7.31 -15.06 11.72
C LYS A 32 7.56 -14.13 12.89
N GLU A 33 7.92 -12.88 12.64
CA GLU A 33 8.21 -11.89 13.69
C GLU A 33 6.97 -11.53 14.53
N ASN A 34 5.79 -11.54 13.92
CA ASN A 34 4.54 -11.20 14.59
C ASN A 34 3.73 -12.42 15.03
N ASN A 35 4.27 -13.61 14.81
CA ASN A 35 3.65 -14.88 15.21
C ASN A 35 2.24 -15.03 14.64
N ILE A 36 2.10 -14.76 13.35
CA ILE A 36 0.83 -14.87 12.63
C ILE A 36 0.94 -15.88 11.49
N ILE A 37 -0.21 -16.36 11.04
CA ILE A 37 -0.34 -17.25 9.89
C ILE A 37 -1.32 -16.63 8.92
N TYR A 38 -0.95 -16.52 7.64
CA TYR A 38 -1.87 -16.05 6.62
C TYR A 38 -2.90 -17.12 6.30
N SER A 39 -4.18 -16.78 6.45
CA SER A 39 -5.28 -17.67 6.06
C SER A 39 -5.29 -17.91 4.56
N VAL A 40 -5.04 -16.87 3.77
CA VAL A 40 -4.88 -16.93 2.32
C VAL A 40 -3.79 -15.95 1.90
N SER A 41 -2.97 -16.38 0.96
CA SER A 41 -1.97 -15.52 0.32
C SER A 41 -2.40 -15.28 -1.13
N TYR A 42 -2.65 -14.02 -1.46
CA TYR A 42 -3.10 -13.61 -2.79
C TYR A 42 -1.92 -13.11 -3.62
N MET A 43 -1.87 -13.52 -4.87
CA MET A 43 -0.87 -13.09 -5.83
C MET A 43 -1.56 -12.57 -7.09
N GLU A 44 -1.50 -11.26 -7.30
CA GLU A 44 -2.07 -10.60 -8.46
C GLU A 44 -1.06 -10.53 -9.59
N ASP A 45 -1.44 -11.08 -10.74
CA ASP A 45 -0.61 -11.04 -11.95
C ASP A 45 -0.99 -9.87 -12.85
N GLU A 46 -0.87 -8.66 -12.31
CA GLU A 46 -1.23 -7.46 -13.04
C GLU A 46 -0.47 -6.24 -12.53
N SER A 47 0.11 -5.48 -13.41
CA SER A 47 0.79 -4.23 -13.05
C SER A 47 -0.10 -3.02 -13.36
N GLY A 48 -0.46 -2.26 -12.33
CA GLY A 48 -1.04 -0.93 -12.48
C GLY A 48 -2.52 -0.84 -12.84
N LYS A 49 -3.29 -1.92 -12.72
CA LYS A 49 -4.74 -1.87 -12.93
C LYS A 49 -5.49 -1.34 -11.72
N SER A 50 -6.65 -0.74 -11.96
CA SER A 50 -7.57 -0.32 -10.91
C SER A 50 -8.06 -1.52 -10.10
N PHE A 51 -8.54 -1.26 -8.87
CA PHE A 51 -9.01 -2.33 -7.99
C PHE A 51 -10.11 -3.19 -8.63
N GLU A 52 -10.99 -2.60 -9.42
CA GLU A 52 -12.08 -3.29 -10.11
C GLU A 52 -11.58 -4.32 -11.12
N ASN A 53 -10.38 -4.14 -11.66
CA ASN A 53 -9.80 -5.01 -12.67
C ASN A 53 -8.79 -6.02 -12.09
N ARG A 54 -8.63 -6.05 -10.77
CA ARG A 54 -7.75 -7.01 -10.08
C ARG A 54 -8.58 -8.17 -9.55
N LYS A 55 -8.48 -9.32 -10.21
CA LYS A 55 -9.27 -10.51 -9.86
C LYS A 55 -8.99 -11.02 -8.45
N GLU A 56 -7.72 -11.10 -8.07
CA GLU A 56 -7.35 -11.57 -6.74
C GLU A 56 -7.73 -10.58 -5.65
N TRP A 57 -7.61 -9.29 -5.92
CA TRP A 57 -8.09 -8.25 -5.01
C TRP A 57 -9.59 -8.35 -4.75
N GLN A 58 -10.38 -8.59 -5.80
CA GLN A 58 -11.83 -8.73 -5.64
C GLN A 58 -12.20 -9.93 -4.76
N LYS A 59 -11.51 -11.05 -4.90
CA LYS A 59 -11.69 -12.21 -4.02
C LYS A 59 -11.37 -11.87 -2.57
N LEU A 60 -10.24 -11.18 -2.35
CA LEU A 60 -9.80 -10.76 -1.02
C LEU A 60 -10.81 -9.80 -0.39
N GLU A 61 -11.22 -8.77 -1.11
CA GLU A 61 -12.16 -7.76 -0.61
C GLU A 61 -13.53 -8.37 -0.29
N ALA A 62 -13.98 -9.36 -1.07
CA ALA A 62 -15.21 -10.08 -0.81
C ALA A 62 -15.14 -10.97 0.43
N LEU A 63 -13.95 -11.49 0.76
CA LEU A 63 -13.76 -12.40 1.88
C LEU A 63 -13.44 -11.65 3.19
N ALA A 64 -12.72 -10.54 3.12
CA ALA A 64 -12.26 -9.80 4.30
C ALA A 64 -13.42 -9.17 5.06
N ARG A 65 -13.36 -9.27 6.39
CA ARG A 65 -14.38 -8.79 7.32
C ARG A 65 -13.76 -7.90 8.39
N GLU A 66 -14.61 -7.24 9.15
CA GLU A 66 -14.18 -6.47 10.31
C GLU A 66 -13.25 -7.27 11.22
N GLY A 67 -12.13 -6.70 11.60
CA GLY A 67 -11.11 -7.33 12.41
C GLY A 67 -10.03 -8.07 11.63
N ASP A 68 -10.20 -8.25 10.33
CA ASP A 68 -9.18 -8.88 9.49
C ASP A 68 -8.08 -7.90 9.10
N THR A 69 -6.91 -8.45 8.80
CA THR A 69 -5.72 -7.66 8.42
C THR A 69 -5.19 -8.12 7.07
N ILE A 70 -4.89 -7.16 6.22
CA ILE A 70 -4.24 -7.41 4.93
C ILE A 70 -2.81 -6.86 5.01
N VAL A 71 -1.81 -7.70 4.72
CA VAL A 71 -0.40 -7.34 4.80
C VAL A 71 0.18 -7.22 3.39
N PHE A 72 0.84 -6.09 3.13
CA PHE A 72 1.55 -5.78 1.89
C PHE A 72 3.02 -5.53 2.21
N LYS A 73 3.91 -5.81 1.28
CA LYS A 73 5.31 -5.42 1.43
C LYS A 73 5.45 -3.89 1.52
N ASP A 74 4.86 -3.18 0.57
CA ASP A 74 4.87 -1.72 0.51
C ASP A 74 3.56 -1.18 -0.07
N ILE A 75 3.38 0.13 0.04
CA ILE A 75 2.14 0.78 -0.38
C ILE A 75 1.90 0.70 -1.89
N SER A 76 2.95 0.56 -2.69
CA SER A 76 2.82 0.42 -4.15
C SER A 76 2.15 -0.89 -4.56
N ARG A 77 2.15 -1.90 -3.69
CA ARG A 77 1.43 -3.16 -3.92
C ARG A 77 -0.06 -3.01 -3.70
N PHE A 78 -0.44 -2.09 -2.83
CA PHE A 78 -1.83 -1.72 -2.64
C PHE A 78 -2.34 -0.93 -3.84
N THR A 79 -1.68 0.19 -4.17
CA THR A 79 -2.06 1.02 -5.30
C THR A 79 -0.90 1.87 -5.80
N ARG A 80 -1.01 2.30 -7.05
CA ARG A 80 -0.16 3.34 -7.66
C ARG A 80 -0.97 4.58 -8.06
N GLU A 81 -2.26 4.61 -7.73
CA GLU A 81 -3.16 5.73 -8.02
C GLU A 81 -3.52 6.42 -6.71
N ALA A 82 -3.06 7.67 -6.55
CA ALA A 82 -3.17 8.37 -5.27
C ALA A 82 -4.62 8.55 -4.80
N LEU A 83 -5.50 9.06 -5.65
CA LEU A 83 -6.88 9.38 -5.24
C LEU A 83 -7.72 8.13 -5.05
N ASN A 84 -7.68 7.20 -6.00
CA ASN A 84 -8.40 5.93 -5.88
C ASN A 84 -7.88 5.10 -4.70
N GLY A 85 -6.57 5.14 -4.48
CA GLY A 85 -5.95 4.48 -3.34
C GLY A 85 -6.41 5.06 -2.02
N TYR A 86 -6.48 6.38 -1.91
CA TYR A 86 -7.00 7.05 -0.72
C TYR A 86 -8.44 6.63 -0.42
N ASP A 87 -9.31 6.68 -1.41
CA ASP A 87 -10.72 6.31 -1.25
C ASP A 87 -10.87 4.86 -0.82
N LYS A 88 -10.13 3.95 -1.44
CA LYS A 88 -10.14 2.53 -1.07
C LYS A 88 -9.60 2.31 0.34
N TYR A 89 -8.51 2.97 0.69
CA TYR A 89 -7.90 2.91 2.03
C TYR A 89 -8.92 3.32 3.11
N MET A 90 -9.57 4.46 2.92
CA MET A 90 -10.56 4.95 3.88
C MET A 90 -11.79 4.05 3.95
N SER A 91 -12.24 3.52 2.82
CA SER A 91 -13.35 2.58 2.77
C SER A 91 -13.06 1.31 3.58
N LEU A 92 -11.86 0.74 3.42
CA LEU A 92 -11.45 -0.46 4.15
C LEU A 92 -11.29 -0.18 5.64
N MET A 93 -10.72 0.96 6.00
CA MET A 93 -10.58 1.36 7.40
C MET A 93 -11.94 1.52 8.08
N LYS A 94 -12.93 2.10 7.39
CA LYS A 94 -14.31 2.23 7.90
C LYS A 94 -14.99 0.88 8.10
N LYS A 95 -14.65 -0.11 7.29
CA LYS A 95 -15.14 -1.49 7.42
C LYS A 95 -14.45 -2.26 8.55
N GLY A 96 -13.48 -1.65 9.21
CA GLY A 96 -12.73 -2.29 10.28
C GLY A 96 -11.65 -3.25 9.79
N ILE A 97 -11.24 -3.13 8.54
CA ILE A 97 -10.16 -3.93 7.95
C ILE A 97 -8.84 -3.19 8.15
N GLU A 98 -7.85 -3.87 8.75
CA GLU A 98 -6.53 -3.32 8.97
C GLU A 98 -5.65 -3.51 7.72
N LEU A 99 -4.89 -2.48 7.37
CA LEU A 99 -3.88 -2.55 6.31
C LEU A 99 -2.49 -2.36 6.94
N VAL A 100 -1.59 -3.28 6.64
CA VAL A 100 -0.19 -3.22 7.09
C VAL A 100 0.71 -3.11 5.86
N PHE A 101 1.54 -2.08 5.85
CA PHE A 101 2.57 -1.88 4.83
C PHE A 101 3.94 -2.01 5.50
N ILE A 102 4.62 -3.13 5.27
CA ILE A 102 5.85 -3.47 5.98
C ILE A 102 6.92 -2.38 5.82
N ASP A 103 7.13 -1.90 4.60
CA ASP A 103 8.13 -0.87 4.30
C ASP A 103 7.65 0.56 4.59
N ASN A 104 6.34 0.74 4.84
CA ASN A 104 5.74 2.05 5.07
C ASN A 104 4.85 2.01 6.33
N PRO A 105 5.42 1.72 7.52
CA PRO A 105 4.61 1.48 8.72
C PRO A 105 3.82 2.72 9.17
N THR A 106 4.27 3.92 8.86
CA THR A 106 3.59 5.18 9.25
C THR A 106 2.27 5.41 8.51
N VAL A 107 2.02 4.68 7.42
CA VAL A 107 0.74 4.75 6.69
C VAL A 107 -0.09 3.48 6.87
N SER A 108 0.34 2.54 7.70
CA SER A 108 -0.49 1.41 8.13
C SER A 108 -1.68 1.93 8.94
N THR A 109 -2.82 1.26 8.81
CA THR A 109 -4.08 1.74 9.42
C THR A 109 -4.01 1.85 10.94
N GLY A 110 -3.26 0.97 11.61
CA GLY A 110 -3.09 1.04 13.06
C GLY A 110 -2.49 2.35 13.51
N TYR A 111 -1.43 2.81 12.86
CA TYR A 111 -0.79 4.10 13.14
C TYR A 111 -1.72 5.28 12.84
N ILE A 112 -2.37 5.25 11.67
CA ILE A 112 -3.28 6.32 11.25
C ILE A 112 -4.49 6.42 12.19
N LYS A 113 -5.04 5.30 12.63
CA LYS A 113 -6.14 5.28 13.61
C LYS A 113 -5.76 5.92 14.94
N GLU A 114 -4.55 5.68 15.41
CA GLU A 114 -4.04 6.29 16.64
C GLU A 114 -3.98 7.82 16.49
N LEU A 115 -3.50 8.32 15.36
CA LEU A 115 -3.48 9.76 15.08
C LEU A 115 -4.89 10.36 15.03
N LEU A 116 -5.82 9.68 14.38
CA LEU A 116 -7.22 10.13 14.29
C LEU A 116 -7.92 10.08 15.66
N HIS A 117 -7.61 9.08 16.47
CA HIS A 117 -8.15 8.99 17.83
C HIS A 117 -7.67 10.16 18.70
N VAL A 118 -6.41 10.55 18.59
CA VAL A 118 -5.89 11.74 19.26
C VAL A 118 -6.61 12.98 18.76
N ALA A 119 -6.90 13.07 17.46
CA ALA A 119 -7.65 14.19 16.87
C ALA A 119 -9.04 14.34 17.47
N GLU A 120 -9.76 13.23 17.66
CA GLU A 120 -11.11 13.25 18.23
C GLU A 120 -11.19 13.86 19.63
N GLN A 121 -10.08 13.85 20.36
CA GLN A 121 -10.01 14.40 21.72
C GLN A 121 -9.66 15.89 21.76
N GLN A 122 -9.42 16.49 20.60
CA GLN A 122 -9.05 17.88 20.48
C GLN A 122 -10.29 18.78 20.24
N ASP A 123 -10.12 20.09 20.32
CA ASP A 123 -11.17 21.01 19.87
C ASP A 123 -11.39 20.88 18.37
N LEU A 124 -12.50 21.43 17.87
CA LEU A 124 -12.90 21.27 16.48
C LEU A 124 -11.84 21.73 15.48
N VAL A 125 -11.17 22.85 15.74
CA VAL A 125 -10.15 23.40 14.84
C VAL A 125 -8.92 22.47 14.80
N ALA A 126 -8.43 22.02 15.95
CA ALA A 126 -7.32 21.10 16.04
C ALA A 126 -7.65 19.75 15.41
N GLN A 127 -8.88 19.26 15.61
CA GLN A 127 -9.37 18.01 15.00
C GLN A 127 -9.33 18.09 13.48
N VAL A 128 -9.90 19.14 12.88
CA VAL A 128 -9.93 19.34 11.43
C VAL A 128 -8.52 19.49 10.88
N SER A 129 -7.64 20.21 11.57
CA SER A 129 -6.24 20.37 11.17
C SER A 129 -5.50 19.05 11.14
N LEU A 130 -5.67 18.21 12.16
CA LEU A 130 -4.99 16.91 12.26
C LEU A 130 -5.52 15.92 11.20
N GLU A 131 -6.85 15.87 11.01
CA GLU A 131 -7.47 15.05 9.97
C GLU A 131 -6.96 15.43 8.57
N SER A 132 -6.84 16.73 8.30
CA SER A 132 -6.30 17.24 7.04
C SER A 132 -4.83 16.87 6.87
N THR A 133 -4.05 16.92 7.94
CA THR A 133 -2.65 16.50 7.93
C THR A 133 -2.50 15.02 7.64
N VAL A 134 -3.31 14.17 8.25
CA VAL A 134 -3.34 12.72 7.98
C VAL A 134 -3.70 12.45 6.53
N LYS A 135 -4.74 13.11 6.02
CA LYS A 135 -5.13 13.00 4.62
C LYS A 135 -3.99 13.36 3.68
N LEU A 136 -3.33 14.47 3.95
CA LEU A 136 -2.18 14.92 3.16
C LEU A 136 -1.04 13.92 3.21
N LEU A 137 -0.72 13.38 4.39
CA LEU A 137 0.32 12.36 4.56
C LEU A 137 0.06 11.12 3.70
N LEU A 138 -1.18 10.61 3.72
CA LEU A 138 -1.58 9.46 2.90
C LEU A 138 -1.45 9.76 1.41
N ILE A 139 -1.95 10.91 0.97
CA ILE A 139 -1.89 11.30 -0.44
C ILE A 139 -0.45 11.47 -0.90
N VAL A 140 0.42 12.05 -0.07
CA VAL A 140 1.85 12.22 -0.39
C VAL A 140 2.52 10.85 -0.59
N GLU A 141 2.30 9.89 0.30
CA GLU A 141 2.89 8.55 0.17
C GLU A 141 2.36 7.80 -1.06
N LEU A 142 1.06 7.89 -1.32
CA LEU A 142 0.44 7.27 -2.49
C LEU A 142 0.94 7.93 -3.78
N ASN A 143 1.05 9.27 -3.80
CA ASN A 143 1.56 10.01 -4.95
C ASN A 143 3.05 9.71 -5.18
N ARG A 144 3.84 9.52 -4.13
CA ARG A 144 5.24 9.11 -4.25
C ARG A 144 5.36 7.78 -5.00
N ALA A 145 4.55 6.79 -4.66
CA ALA A 145 4.53 5.50 -5.34
C ALA A 145 4.15 5.65 -6.82
N GLU A 146 3.18 6.51 -7.14
CA GLU A 146 2.78 6.84 -8.52
C GLU A 146 3.91 7.53 -9.27
N GLN A 147 4.57 8.52 -8.67
CA GLN A 147 5.68 9.25 -9.28
C GLN A 147 6.90 8.37 -9.52
N GLU A 148 7.24 7.48 -8.61
CA GLU A 148 8.33 6.52 -8.81
C GLU A 148 8.08 5.66 -10.06
N ARG A 149 6.86 5.25 -10.29
CA ARG A 149 6.47 4.51 -11.49
C ARG A 149 6.65 5.32 -12.77
N LEU A 150 6.26 6.60 -12.75
CA LEU A 150 6.22 7.46 -13.92
C LEU A 150 7.58 8.09 -14.25
N THR A 151 8.34 8.51 -13.23
CA THR A 151 9.54 9.33 -13.39
C THR A 151 10.84 8.56 -13.37
N PHE A 152 10.91 7.43 -12.70
CA PHE A 152 12.15 6.66 -12.57
C PHE A 152 12.76 6.28 -13.92
N PRO A 153 12.03 5.73 -14.90
CA PRO A 153 12.58 5.47 -16.23
C PRO A 153 13.04 6.74 -16.94
N ASN A 154 12.34 7.85 -16.76
CA ASN A 154 12.70 9.13 -17.37
C ASN A 154 13.97 9.72 -16.76
N VAL A 155 14.14 9.63 -15.46
CA VAL A 155 15.35 10.08 -14.76
C VAL A 155 16.57 9.31 -15.25
N LEU A 156 16.48 8.00 -15.38
CA LEU A 156 17.56 7.16 -15.91
C LEU A 156 17.90 7.52 -17.35
N ARG A 157 16.88 7.82 -18.16
CA ARG A 157 17.07 8.28 -19.54
C ARG A 157 17.79 9.61 -19.58
N MET A 158 17.41 10.55 -18.75
CA MET A 158 18.05 11.87 -18.66
C MET A 158 19.50 11.77 -18.18
N ALA A 159 19.79 10.89 -17.23
CA ALA A 159 21.14 10.65 -16.74
C ALA A 159 22.08 10.06 -17.81
N ARG A 160 21.53 9.44 -18.85
CA ARG A 160 22.30 8.90 -20.00
C ARG A 160 22.51 9.91 -21.12
N LEU A 161 21.87 11.08 -21.06
CA LEU A 161 22.09 12.12 -22.05
C LEU A 161 23.46 12.78 -21.84
N PRO A 162 24.24 13.00 -22.93
CA PRO A 162 25.49 13.72 -22.77
C PRO A 162 25.21 15.13 -22.27
N LEU A 163 25.99 15.55 -21.26
CA LEU A 163 25.92 16.91 -20.77
C LEU A 163 26.24 17.86 -21.93
N ALA A 164 25.37 18.85 -22.14
CA ALA A 164 25.63 19.89 -23.12
C ALA A 164 26.94 20.59 -22.78
N ARG A 165 27.93 20.49 -23.66
CA ARG A 165 29.18 21.24 -23.51
C ARG A 165 28.91 22.70 -23.83
N SER A 166 29.09 23.53 -22.82
CA SER A 166 29.06 24.95 -22.99
C SER A 166 30.27 25.41 -23.82
#